data_c9f932b581f347f13f197bb2545a2d9d
#
_entry.id   c9f932b581f347f13f197bb2545a2d9d
#
_cell.length_a   1.000
_cell.length_b   1.000
_cell.length_c   1.000
_cell.angle_alpha   90.00
_cell.angle_beta   90.00
_cell.angle_gamma   90.00
#
_symmetry.space_group_name_H-M   'P 1'
#
loop_
_entity.id
_entity.type
_entity.pdbx_description
1 polymer ?
#
loop_
_entity_poly.entity_id
_entity_poly.type
_entity_poly.pdbx_seq_one_letter_code
_entity_poly.pdbx_strand_id
1 'polypeptide(L)'
;MKKNNLSRLAKVFFLVFLPLLFIVFSQSDVVKAGDVSNNISSLTVSSNEITDGGQTTVKFTFDEHAQKIQSGDTLKVNWTSSGTVFGVGFKKTIPLKIDGTYVGDMVITDGSATVTFNEAIKNLQNIRGWGEFEIEGHNNTATDKEHVGKFTIISGDKTVDLSVKKMATGVNNAPFYLKAGDMHADDPEHILWTLTINAMNLEVDGDVRVEDEVQGGHKLVTDSFSITTTGAKPGLLCWRYSD
;
A
#
# COMPACT_ATOMS: atom_id res chain seq x y z
N MET A 1 -54.39 58.85 -21.62
CA MET A 1 -53.24 58.67 -20.74
C MET A 1 -53.18 57.25 -20.15
N LYS A 2 -52.77 56.22 -20.94
CA LYS A 2 -52.64 54.84 -20.44
C LYS A 2 -51.37 54.12 -20.91
N LYS A 3 -50.38 54.83 -21.45
CA LYS A 3 -49.14 54.25 -22.02
C LYS A 3 -47.92 54.10 -21.06
N ASN A 4 -47.97 54.73 -19.89
CA ASN A 4 -46.78 54.78 -19.01
C ASN A 4 -46.68 53.69 -17.97
N ASN A 5 -47.77 52.93 -17.72
CA ASN A 5 -47.74 51.90 -16.67
C ASN A 5 -47.14 50.57 -17.13
N LEU A 6 -47.29 50.25 -18.45
CA LEU A 6 -46.73 49.03 -19.00
C LEU A 6 -45.19 49.04 -19.05
N SER A 7 -44.62 50.23 -19.31
CA SER A 7 -43.14 50.39 -19.36
C SER A 7 -42.51 50.37 -17.97
N ARG A 8 -43.23 50.79 -16.94
CA ARG A 8 -42.77 50.72 -15.55
C ARG A 8 -42.84 49.29 -15.02
N LEU A 9 -43.94 48.54 -15.35
CA LEU A 9 -44.06 47.13 -14.98
C LEU A 9 -43.00 46.28 -15.66
N ALA A 10 -42.71 46.51 -16.96
CA ALA A 10 -41.65 45.82 -17.69
C ALA A 10 -40.26 46.10 -17.13
N LYS A 11 -40.00 47.35 -16.71
CA LYS A 11 -38.70 47.69 -16.07
C LYS A 11 -38.54 47.05 -14.70
N VAL A 12 -39.61 47.01 -13.89
CA VAL A 12 -39.58 46.32 -12.57
C VAL A 12 -39.43 44.82 -12.74
N PHE A 13 -40.11 44.24 -13.74
CA PHE A 13 -39.98 42.82 -14.05
C PHE A 13 -38.54 42.47 -14.49
N PHE A 14 -37.92 43.30 -15.33
CA PHE A 14 -36.55 43.11 -15.76
C PHE A 14 -35.53 43.28 -14.62
N LEU A 15 -35.81 44.23 -13.70
CA LEU A 15 -34.89 44.52 -12.59
C LEU A 15 -34.92 43.46 -11.47
N VAL A 16 -36.06 42.76 -11.29
CA VAL A 16 -36.23 41.73 -10.25
C VAL A 16 -35.96 40.32 -10.81
N PHE A 17 -36.37 40.03 -12.06
CA PHE A 17 -36.24 38.71 -12.65
C PHE A 17 -34.83 38.44 -13.21
N LEU A 18 -34.11 39.45 -13.69
CA LEU A 18 -32.77 39.26 -14.24
C LEU A 18 -31.76 38.80 -13.16
N PRO A 19 -31.69 39.39 -11.95
CA PRO A 19 -30.82 38.87 -10.88
C PRO A 19 -31.29 37.53 -10.36
N LEU A 20 -32.61 37.24 -10.34
CA LEU A 20 -33.14 35.94 -9.93
C LEU A 20 -32.74 34.83 -10.93
N LEU A 21 -32.71 35.15 -12.22
CA LEU A 21 -32.24 34.24 -13.28
C LEU A 21 -30.74 33.95 -13.12
N PHE A 22 -29.94 34.98 -12.76
CA PHE A 22 -28.50 34.80 -12.50
C PHE A 22 -28.21 33.94 -11.27
N ILE A 23 -29.05 33.98 -10.23
CA ILE A 23 -28.88 33.13 -9.05
C ILE A 23 -29.19 31.66 -9.38
N VAL A 24 -30.12 31.40 -10.30
CA VAL A 24 -30.47 30.02 -10.72
C VAL A 24 -29.38 29.41 -11.62
N PHE A 25 -28.65 30.23 -12.40
CA PHE A 25 -27.56 29.75 -13.25
C PHE A 25 -26.18 29.72 -12.55
N SER A 26 -26.05 30.24 -11.33
CA SER A 26 -24.81 30.18 -10.55
C SER A 26 -24.80 29.08 -9.48
N GLN A 27 -25.71 28.11 -9.54
CA GLN A 27 -25.50 26.87 -8.84
C GLN A 27 -24.45 26.07 -9.61
N SER A 28 -23.19 26.42 -9.39
CA SER A 28 -22.14 25.47 -9.61
C SER A 28 -22.49 24.26 -8.74
N ASP A 29 -22.85 23.15 -9.36
CA ASP A 29 -22.90 21.87 -8.68
C ASP A 29 -21.53 21.73 -7.99
N VAL A 30 -21.50 21.96 -6.68
CA VAL A 30 -20.36 21.59 -5.86
C VAL A 30 -20.33 20.08 -5.93
N VAL A 31 -19.61 19.55 -6.89
CA VAL A 31 -19.35 18.13 -7.00
C VAL A 31 -18.67 17.73 -5.70
N LYS A 32 -19.44 17.15 -4.81
CA LYS A 32 -18.93 16.69 -3.53
C LYS A 32 -18.11 15.42 -3.81
N ALA A 33 -16.83 15.49 -3.51
CA ALA A 33 -15.94 14.33 -3.56
C ALA A 33 -16.60 13.13 -2.88
N GLY A 34 -16.74 12.03 -3.60
CA GLY A 34 -17.41 10.80 -3.18
C GLY A 34 -16.45 9.62 -3.03
N ASP A 35 -16.94 8.57 -2.37
CA ASP A 35 -16.28 7.27 -2.37
C ASP A 35 -16.76 6.48 -3.60
N VAL A 36 -15.81 6.16 -4.49
CA VAL A 36 -16.08 5.41 -5.72
C VAL A 36 -15.51 3.98 -5.65
N SER A 37 -15.30 3.44 -4.46
CA SER A 37 -14.71 2.11 -4.28
C SER A 37 -15.53 0.98 -4.93
N ASN A 38 -16.82 1.17 -5.16
CA ASN A 38 -17.65 0.21 -5.91
C ASN A 38 -17.29 0.13 -7.41
N ASN A 39 -16.45 1.03 -7.91
CA ASN A 39 -15.88 0.95 -9.25
C ASN A 39 -14.72 -0.05 -9.37
N ILE A 40 -14.32 -0.68 -8.27
CA ILE A 40 -13.37 -1.80 -8.32
C ILE A 40 -14.01 -2.98 -9.05
N SER A 41 -13.43 -3.37 -10.18
CA SER A 41 -13.86 -4.49 -11.00
C SER A 41 -13.18 -5.80 -10.60
N SER A 42 -11.96 -5.74 -10.08
CA SER A 42 -11.26 -6.91 -9.50
C SER A 42 -10.38 -6.52 -8.32
N LEU A 43 -10.25 -7.43 -7.35
CA LEU A 43 -9.35 -7.33 -6.21
C LEU A 43 -8.71 -8.70 -6.01
N THR A 44 -7.38 -8.75 -6.04
CA THR A 44 -6.62 -10.01 -5.95
C THR A 44 -5.35 -9.82 -5.14
N VAL A 45 -4.76 -10.92 -4.69
CA VAL A 45 -3.44 -10.99 -4.05
C VAL A 45 -2.54 -11.94 -4.82
N SER A 46 -1.23 -11.70 -4.82
CA SER A 46 -0.25 -12.57 -5.49
C SER A 46 -0.12 -13.94 -4.81
N SER A 47 -0.32 -13.99 -3.50
CA SER A 47 -0.48 -15.21 -2.71
C SER A 47 -1.58 -14.98 -1.68
N ASN A 48 -2.49 -15.90 -1.55
CA ASN A 48 -3.56 -15.88 -0.55
C ASN A 48 -3.17 -16.55 0.78
N GLU A 49 -1.96 -17.09 0.85
CA GLU A 49 -1.35 -17.61 2.06
C GLU A 49 0.11 -17.15 2.15
N ILE A 50 0.47 -16.57 3.30
CA ILE A 50 1.83 -16.15 3.64
C ILE A 50 2.17 -16.59 5.06
N THR A 51 3.44 -16.61 5.40
CA THR A 51 3.89 -16.80 6.79
C THR A 51 3.80 -15.50 7.58
N ASP A 52 3.83 -15.59 8.91
CA ASP A 52 3.95 -14.43 9.82
C ASP A 52 5.19 -13.60 9.47
N GLY A 53 5.01 -12.30 9.21
CA GLY A 53 6.02 -11.40 8.66
C GLY A 53 6.24 -11.52 7.14
N GLY A 54 5.49 -12.37 6.45
CA GLY A 54 5.57 -12.50 4.99
C GLY A 54 4.76 -11.42 4.27
N GLN A 55 5.08 -11.22 2.99
CA GLN A 55 4.51 -10.16 2.16
C GLN A 55 3.70 -10.73 1.00
N THR A 56 2.70 -9.98 0.55
CA THR A 56 1.96 -10.25 -0.67
C THR A 56 1.61 -8.95 -1.40
N THR A 57 1.56 -9.01 -2.72
CA THR A 57 1.12 -7.88 -3.54
C THR A 57 -0.40 -7.91 -3.67
N VAL A 58 -1.06 -6.83 -3.28
CA VAL A 58 -2.49 -6.59 -3.55
C VAL A 58 -2.59 -5.87 -4.88
N LYS A 59 -3.43 -6.38 -5.77
CA LYS A 59 -3.70 -5.79 -7.08
C LYS A 59 -5.19 -5.57 -7.26
N PHE A 60 -5.56 -4.41 -7.77
CA PHE A 60 -6.93 -4.08 -8.12
C PHE A 60 -7.03 -3.47 -9.51
N THR A 61 -8.17 -3.67 -10.13
CA THR A 61 -8.57 -2.98 -11.35
C THR A 61 -9.84 -2.19 -11.10
N PHE A 62 -10.03 -1.08 -11.77
CA PHE A 62 -11.22 -0.25 -11.64
C PHE A 62 -11.67 0.30 -13.00
N ASP A 63 -12.94 0.60 -13.09
CA ASP A 63 -13.57 1.28 -14.22
C ASP A 63 -14.80 2.08 -13.72
N GLU A 64 -15.59 2.65 -14.61
CA GLU A 64 -16.77 3.45 -14.27
C GLU A 64 -18.09 2.66 -14.31
N HIS A 65 -18.07 1.34 -14.01
CA HIS A 65 -19.27 0.52 -14.11
C HIS A 65 -20.33 0.85 -13.06
N ALA A 66 -19.94 1.30 -11.87
CA ALA A 66 -20.88 1.65 -10.81
C ALA A 66 -21.29 3.13 -10.86
N GLN A 67 -20.32 4.01 -11.09
CA GLN A 67 -20.54 5.46 -11.17
C GLN A 67 -19.41 6.17 -11.88
N LYS A 68 -19.69 7.37 -12.40
CA LYS A 68 -18.68 8.23 -12.99
C LYS A 68 -17.66 8.68 -11.95
N ILE A 69 -16.37 8.67 -12.34
CA ILE A 69 -15.27 9.15 -11.52
C ILE A 69 -15.07 10.65 -11.77
N GLN A 70 -15.00 11.42 -10.69
CA GLN A 70 -14.86 12.86 -10.73
C GLN A 70 -13.63 13.32 -9.94
N SER A 71 -13.22 14.56 -10.17
CA SER A 71 -12.15 15.17 -9.38
C SER A 71 -12.51 15.23 -7.89
N GLY A 72 -11.57 14.84 -7.06
CA GLY A 72 -11.75 14.74 -5.62
C GLY A 72 -12.31 13.40 -5.14
N ASP A 73 -12.87 12.57 -6.03
CA ASP A 73 -13.35 11.24 -5.64
C ASP A 73 -12.22 10.35 -5.13
N THR A 74 -12.58 9.45 -4.22
CA THR A 74 -11.64 8.51 -3.62
C THR A 74 -12.04 7.06 -3.89
N LEU A 75 -11.04 6.22 -4.14
CA LEU A 75 -11.17 4.78 -4.24
C LEU A 75 -10.29 4.17 -3.14
N LYS A 76 -10.87 3.31 -2.31
CA LYS A 76 -10.20 2.78 -1.12
C LYS A 76 -10.14 1.26 -1.15
N VAL A 77 -8.97 0.74 -0.82
CA VAL A 77 -8.76 -0.65 -0.44
C VAL A 77 -8.38 -0.67 1.03
N ASN A 78 -9.15 -1.35 1.86
CA ASN A 78 -8.94 -1.39 3.30
C ASN A 78 -8.68 -2.83 3.76
N TRP A 79 -7.97 -2.98 4.88
CA TRP A 79 -7.72 -4.26 5.53
C TRP A 79 -7.63 -4.09 7.05
N THR A 80 -7.73 -5.19 7.76
CA THR A 80 -7.50 -5.22 9.21
C THR A 80 -6.04 -4.92 9.50
N SER A 81 -5.76 -3.84 10.24
CA SER A 81 -4.40 -3.35 10.55
C SER A 81 -4.00 -3.52 12.02
N SER A 82 -4.79 -4.22 12.81
CA SER A 82 -4.53 -4.47 14.23
C SER A 82 -5.26 -5.71 14.72
N GLY A 83 -4.86 -6.22 15.87
CA GLY A 83 -5.46 -7.40 16.49
C GLY A 83 -4.52 -8.61 16.44
N THR A 84 -5.09 -9.82 16.50
CA THR A 84 -4.32 -11.06 16.51
C THR A 84 -3.76 -11.39 15.13
N VAL A 85 -4.58 -11.22 14.07
CA VAL A 85 -4.17 -11.45 12.68
C VAL A 85 -4.50 -10.19 11.89
N PHE A 86 -3.49 -9.59 11.28
CA PHE A 86 -3.64 -8.30 10.62
C PHE A 86 -2.59 -8.08 9.53
N GLY A 87 -2.79 -7.06 8.72
CA GLY A 87 -1.85 -6.61 7.70
C GLY A 87 -1.27 -5.23 8.00
N VAL A 88 -0.05 -5.00 7.61
CA VAL A 88 0.63 -3.69 7.67
C VAL A 88 0.97 -3.25 6.25
N GLY A 89 0.55 -2.04 5.88
CA GLY A 89 0.90 -1.44 4.59
C GLY A 89 2.23 -0.72 4.65
N PHE A 90 3.01 -0.80 3.58
CA PHE A 90 4.24 -0.01 3.44
C PHE A 90 3.87 1.42 3.08
N LYS A 91 4.05 2.36 4.03
CA LYS A 91 3.69 3.78 3.87
C LYS A 91 4.38 4.39 2.67
N LYS A 92 3.60 4.73 1.66
CA LYS A 92 4.10 5.26 0.38
C LYS A 92 3.02 6.04 -0.33
N THR A 93 3.42 7.05 -1.10
CA THR A 93 2.57 7.72 -2.07
C THR A 93 3.01 7.33 -3.48
N ILE A 94 2.08 6.82 -4.27
CA ILE A 94 2.32 6.34 -5.63
C ILE A 94 1.49 7.19 -6.59
N PRO A 95 2.10 7.90 -7.56
CA PRO A 95 1.36 8.66 -8.54
C PRO A 95 0.58 7.73 -9.49
N LEU A 96 -0.72 7.98 -9.62
CA LEU A 96 -1.59 7.26 -10.55
C LEU A 96 -1.58 7.92 -11.92
N LYS A 97 -1.37 7.12 -12.96
CA LYS A 97 -1.41 7.56 -14.35
C LYS A 97 -2.36 6.70 -15.16
N ILE A 98 -3.15 7.33 -16.02
CA ILE A 98 -3.99 6.67 -17.03
C ILE A 98 -3.54 7.17 -18.40
N ASP A 99 -3.13 6.28 -19.29
CA ASP A 99 -2.59 6.60 -20.61
C ASP A 99 -1.50 7.68 -20.57
N GLY A 100 -0.61 7.60 -19.55
CA GLY A 100 0.47 8.54 -19.31
C GLY A 100 0.08 9.85 -18.62
N THR A 101 -1.22 10.15 -18.48
CA THR A 101 -1.73 11.34 -17.79
C THR A 101 -1.77 11.09 -16.28
N TYR A 102 -1.12 11.96 -15.49
CA TYR A 102 -1.22 11.94 -14.04
C TYR A 102 -2.62 12.35 -13.58
N VAL A 103 -3.32 11.45 -12.92
CA VAL A 103 -4.72 11.62 -12.53
C VAL A 103 -4.96 11.60 -11.02
N GLY A 104 -3.92 11.47 -10.21
CA GLY A 104 -4.03 11.46 -8.76
C GLY A 104 -2.94 10.67 -8.09
N ASP A 105 -3.08 10.49 -6.78
CA ASP A 105 -2.14 9.74 -5.95
C ASP A 105 -2.83 8.59 -5.22
N MET A 106 -2.14 7.48 -5.10
CA MET A 106 -2.48 6.40 -4.19
C MET A 106 -1.61 6.51 -2.94
N VAL A 107 -2.23 6.79 -1.80
CA VAL A 107 -1.56 6.88 -0.49
C VAL A 107 -1.80 5.59 0.27
N ILE A 108 -0.72 4.92 0.66
CA ILE A 108 -0.74 3.69 1.44
C ILE A 108 -0.43 4.02 2.90
N THR A 109 -1.22 3.46 3.79
CA THR A 109 -1.09 3.56 5.25
C THR A 109 -1.03 2.16 5.87
N ASP A 110 -1.04 2.06 7.19
CA ASP A 110 -1.02 0.75 7.88
C ASP A 110 -2.24 -0.13 7.57
N GLY A 111 -3.41 0.46 7.27
CA GLY A 111 -4.67 -0.28 7.07
C GLY A 111 -5.45 0.07 5.82
N SER A 112 -4.91 0.93 4.96
CA SER A 112 -5.59 1.32 3.72
C SER A 112 -4.65 1.77 2.62
N ALA A 113 -5.08 1.58 1.37
CA ALA A 113 -4.57 2.26 0.20
C ALA A 113 -5.71 3.11 -0.38
N THR A 114 -5.50 4.41 -0.46
CA THR A 114 -6.52 5.36 -0.93
C THR A 114 -6.02 6.09 -2.16
N VAL A 115 -6.71 5.91 -3.29
CA VAL A 115 -6.53 6.73 -4.48
C VAL A 115 -7.39 7.98 -4.34
N THR A 116 -6.83 9.15 -4.65
CA THR A 116 -7.58 10.41 -4.76
C THR A 116 -7.39 10.96 -6.17
N PHE A 117 -8.50 11.12 -6.90
CA PHE A 117 -8.46 11.61 -8.28
C PHE A 117 -8.37 13.13 -8.34
N ASN A 118 -7.50 13.65 -9.21
CA ASN A 118 -7.31 15.08 -9.40
C ASN A 118 -8.14 15.64 -10.57
N GLU A 119 -8.00 16.94 -10.85
CA GLU A 119 -8.73 17.65 -11.91
C GLU A 119 -8.49 17.09 -13.32
N ALA A 120 -7.36 16.43 -13.58
CA ALA A 120 -7.05 15.91 -14.92
C ALA A 120 -8.01 14.80 -15.34
N ILE A 121 -8.68 14.14 -14.38
CA ILE A 121 -9.67 13.10 -14.64
C ILE A 121 -10.85 13.60 -15.49
N LYS A 122 -11.19 14.89 -15.41
CA LYS A 122 -12.29 15.51 -16.16
C LYS A 122 -12.07 15.48 -17.69
N ASN A 123 -10.84 15.35 -18.12
CA ASN A 123 -10.45 15.34 -19.53
C ASN A 123 -10.44 13.93 -20.13
N LEU A 124 -10.70 12.91 -19.32
CA LEU A 124 -10.69 11.52 -19.74
C LEU A 124 -12.13 10.99 -19.91
N GLN A 125 -12.28 9.99 -20.74
CA GLN A 125 -13.53 9.27 -20.97
C GLN A 125 -13.30 7.78 -20.82
N ASN A 126 -14.33 7.05 -20.34
CA ASN A 126 -14.26 5.61 -20.11
C ASN A 126 -13.06 5.24 -19.21
N ILE A 127 -13.00 5.92 -18.07
CA ILE A 127 -11.90 5.81 -17.13
C ILE A 127 -11.81 4.37 -16.63
N ARG A 128 -10.62 3.78 -16.79
CA ARG A 128 -10.25 2.46 -16.31
C ARG A 128 -8.77 2.43 -15.99
N GLY A 129 -8.42 1.62 -15.01
CA GLY A 129 -7.03 1.50 -14.60
C GLY A 129 -6.81 0.36 -13.63
N TRP A 130 -5.62 0.31 -13.09
CA TRP A 130 -5.22 -0.64 -12.07
C TRP A 130 -4.24 0.01 -11.11
N GLY A 131 -4.13 -0.58 -9.93
CA GLY A 131 -3.11 -0.26 -8.95
C GLY A 131 -2.64 -1.51 -8.25
N GLU A 132 -1.43 -1.44 -7.71
CA GLU A 132 -0.87 -2.50 -6.89
C GLU A 132 -0.01 -1.91 -5.77
N PHE A 133 0.02 -2.63 -4.67
CA PHE A 133 0.83 -2.28 -3.50
C PHE A 133 1.10 -3.55 -2.67
N GLU A 134 2.07 -3.47 -1.79
CA GLU A 134 2.45 -4.58 -0.92
C GLU A 134 1.91 -4.39 0.49
N ILE A 135 1.56 -5.50 1.12
CA ILE A 135 1.22 -5.59 2.55
C ILE A 135 1.99 -6.74 3.18
N GLU A 136 2.35 -6.57 4.44
CA GLU A 136 2.94 -7.60 5.29
C GLU A 136 1.88 -8.14 6.22
N GLY A 137 1.79 -9.47 6.35
CA GLY A 137 0.80 -10.12 7.22
C GLY A 137 1.40 -10.54 8.55
N HIS A 138 0.68 -10.31 9.62
CA HIS A 138 1.07 -10.67 10.99
C HIS A 138 0.05 -11.58 11.64
N ASN A 139 0.55 -12.57 12.39
CA ASN A 139 -0.26 -13.47 13.21
C ASN A 139 0.34 -13.58 14.62
N ASN A 140 -0.21 -12.82 15.55
CA ASN A 140 0.24 -12.76 16.94
C ASN A 140 -0.41 -13.82 17.84
N THR A 141 -1.00 -14.86 17.26
CA THR A 141 -1.57 -15.95 18.05
C THR A 141 -0.49 -16.60 18.89
N ALA A 142 -0.70 -16.69 20.19
CA ALA A 142 0.15 -17.49 21.07
C ALA A 142 -0.21 -18.97 20.88
N THR A 143 0.73 -19.77 20.36
CA THR A 143 0.45 -21.17 20.05
C THR A 143 1.69 -22.03 20.16
N ASP A 144 1.51 -23.25 20.61
CA ASP A 144 2.50 -24.35 20.62
C ASP A 144 2.43 -25.22 19.37
N LYS A 145 1.48 -24.93 18.49
CA LYS A 145 1.25 -25.64 17.21
C LYS A 145 1.16 -24.64 16.08
N GLU A 146 1.32 -25.12 14.87
CA GLU A 146 1.02 -24.33 13.70
C GLU A 146 -0.42 -23.78 13.76
N HIS A 147 -0.58 -22.51 13.50
CA HIS A 147 -1.87 -21.83 13.48
C HIS A 147 -2.00 -20.96 12.22
N VAL A 148 -3.08 -21.13 11.50
CA VAL A 148 -3.42 -20.30 10.36
C VAL A 148 -4.56 -19.37 10.75
N GLY A 149 -4.27 -18.09 10.81
CA GLY A 149 -5.27 -17.05 10.96
C GLY A 149 -5.51 -16.34 9.64
N LYS A 150 -6.56 -15.54 9.54
CA LYS A 150 -6.84 -14.78 8.33
C LYS A 150 -7.38 -13.39 8.63
N PHE A 151 -7.18 -12.48 7.70
CA PHE A 151 -7.86 -11.19 7.65
C PHE A 151 -8.36 -10.92 6.23
N THR A 152 -9.31 -10.00 6.12
CA THR A 152 -9.96 -9.67 4.86
C THR A 152 -9.47 -8.33 4.34
N ILE A 153 -9.20 -8.27 3.04
CA ILE A 153 -8.95 -7.04 2.27
C ILE A 153 -10.24 -6.74 1.53
N ILE A 154 -10.72 -5.50 1.59
CA ILE A 154 -12.02 -5.09 1.04
C ILE A 154 -11.92 -3.78 0.26
N SER A 155 -12.65 -3.70 -0.84
CA SER A 155 -12.89 -2.47 -1.59
C SER A 155 -14.25 -2.52 -2.27
N GLY A 156 -15.15 -1.61 -1.90
CA GLY A 156 -16.53 -1.66 -2.37
C GLY A 156 -17.20 -2.99 -2.03
N ASP A 157 -17.68 -3.69 -3.03
CA ASP A 157 -18.30 -5.02 -2.94
C ASP A 157 -17.30 -6.19 -3.10
N LYS A 158 -16.04 -5.91 -3.37
CA LYS A 158 -14.99 -6.92 -3.56
C LYS A 158 -14.25 -7.20 -2.27
N THR A 159 -14.01 -8.49 -2.02
CA THR A 159 -13.25 -8.96 -0.87
C THR A 159 -12.27 -10.06 -1.27
N VAL A 160 -11.13 -10.10 -0.58
CA VAL A 160 -10.20 -11.22 -0.65
C VAL A 160 -9.65 -11.52 0.74
N ASP A 161 -9.67 -12.78 1.13
CA ASP A 161 -9.08 -13.23 2.39
C ASP A 161 -7.60 -13.54 2.18
N LEU A 162 -6.77 -13.11 3.13
CA LEU A 162 -5.37 -13.44 3.22
C LEU A 162 -5.13 -14.28 4.48
N SER A 163 -4.62 -15.48 4.30
CA SER A 163 -4.22 -16.37 5.39
C SER A 163 -2.80 -16.07 5.82
N VAL A 164 -2.58 -15.98 7.15
CA VAL A 164 -1.26 -15.78 7.74
C VAL A 164 -0.94 -16.95 8.63
N LYS A 165 0.06 -17.72 8.25
CA LYS A 165 0.50 -18.91 8.94
C LYS A 165 1.52 -18.57 10.01
N LYS A 166 1.19 -18.88 11.26
CA LYS A 166 2.09 -18.83 12.41
C LYS A 166 2.66 -20.20 12.63
N MET A 167 3.96 -20.31 12.64
CA MET A 167 4.62 -21.57 13.04
C MET A 167 4.53 -21.75 14.56
N ALA A 168 4.55 -23.01 14.98
CA ALA A 168 4.52 -23.35 16.41
C ALA A 168 5.66 -22.66 17.17
N THR A 169 5.34 -21.98 18.28
CA THR A 169 6.35 -21.49 19.22
C THR A 169 6.92 -22.68 19.98
N GLY A 170 8.15 -23.07 19.70
CA GLY A 170 8.80 -24.24 20.27
C GLY A 170 9.21 -25.30 19.26
N VAL A 171 8.63 -25.28 18.04
CA VAL A 171 9.27 -25.90 16.90
C VAL A 171 10.10 -24.82 16.22
N ASN A 172 11.34 -24.88 16.51
CA ASN A 172 12.34 -23.97 16.00
C ASN A 172 12.49 -24.15 14.47
N ASN A 173 11.72 -23.43 13.68
CA ASN A 173 11.77 -23.43 12.21
C ASN A 173 12.39 -22.13 11.64
N ALA A 174 13.11 -21.35 12.47
CA ALA A 174 13.89 -20.27 11.90
C ALA A 174 14.89 -20.88 10.90
N PRO A 175 15.03 -20.32 9.72
CA PRO A 175 15.98 -20.81 8.75
C PRO A 175 17.38 -20.79 9.38
N PHE A 176 18.19 -21.81 9.07
CA PHE A 176 19.57 -21.86 9.53
C PHE A 176 20.36 -20.60 9.15
N TYR A 177 20.01 -20.01 8.02
CA TYR A 177 20.56 -18.78 7.48
C TYR A 177 19.44 -17.82 7.10
N LEU A 178 19.55 -16.58 7.56
CA LEU A 178 18.66 -15.48 7.20
C LEU A 178 19.52 -14.26 6.80
N LYS A 179 19.20 -13.62 5.68
CA LYS A 179 19.78 -12.35 5.25
C LYS A 179 18.66 -11.31 5.16
N ALA A 180 18.85 -10.20 5.83
CA ALA A 180 17.95 -9.04 5.77
C ALA A 180 18.73 -7.77 5.45
N GLY A 181 18.20 -6.94 4.57
CA GLY A 181 18.75 -5.63 4.24
C GLY A 181 17.86 -4.54 4.83
N ASP A 182 18.48 -3.51 5.40
CA ASP A 182 17.81 -2.33 5.92
C ASP A 182 18.50 -1.07 5.38
N MET A 183 17.72 -0.09 4.98
CA MET A 183 18.19 1.20 4.50
C MET A 183 17.62 2.29 5.38
N HIS A 184 18.47 2.95 6.13
CA HIS A 184 18.06 4.03 7.02
C HIS A 184 17.72 5.31 6.25
N ALA A 185 16.70 6.02 6.67
CA ALA A 185 16.24 7.25 6.02
C ALA A 185 17.27 8.40 6.10
N ASP A 186 18.14 8.37 7.09
CA ASP A 186 19.23 9.31 7.30
C ASP A 186 20.55 8.90 6.59
N ASP A 187 20.57 7.68 6.01
CA ASP A 187 21.69 7.17 5.24
C ASP A 187 21.22 6.38 4.00
N PRO A 188 20.62 7.05 3.00
CA PRO A 188 20.01 6.39 1.85
C PRO A 188 21.03 5.86 0.81
N GLU A 189 22.31 6.11 1.00
CA GLU A 189 23.38 5.64 0.11
C GLU A 189 23.92 4.27 0.53
N HIS A 190 23.60 3.82 1.75
CA HIS A 190 24.07 2.55 2.28
C HIS A 190 22.94 1.61 2.63
N ILE A 191 23.16 0.31 2.43
CA ILE A 191 22.28 -0.77 2.89
C ILE A 191 23.01 -1.54 3.98
N LEU A 192 22.43 -1.59 5.17
CA LEU A 192 22.90 -2.45 6.24
C LEU A 192 22.36 -3.87 6.03
N TRP A 193 23.24 -4.81 5.72
CA TRP A 193 22.90 -6.22 5.62
C TRP A 193 23.14 -6.94 6.94
N THR A 194 22.11 -7.56 7.48
CA THR A 194 22.21 -8.43 8.65
C THR A 194 22.11 -9.89 8.22
N LEU A 195 23.13 -10.67 8.52
CA LEU A 195 23.16 -12.11 8.30
C LEU A 195 23.02 -12.81 9.65
N THR A 196 21.95 -13.55 9.82
CA THR A 196 21.70 -14.37 11.02
C THR A 196 21.94 -15.82 10.67
N ILE A 197 22.86 -16.48 11.35
CA ILE A 197 23.26 -17.85 11.07
C ILE A 197 23.03 -18.67 12.33
N ASN A 198 22.35 -19.81 12.17
CA ASN A 198 22.08 -20.76 13.25
C ASN A 198 21.49 -20.09 14.50
N ALA A 199 20.51 -19.19 14.31
CA ALA A 199 19.81 -18.50 15.41
C ALA A 199 19.22 -19.46 16.46
N MET A 200 19.11 -20.71 16.07
CA MET A 200 18.49 -21.81 16.81
C MET A 200 19.47 -22.58 17.68
N ASN A 201 20.77 -22.27 17.60
CA ASN A 201 21.82 -23.07 18.22
C ASN A 201 21.72 -24.56 17.89
N LEU A 202 21.37 -24.91 16.66
CA LEU A 202 21.34 -26.28 16.19
C LEU A 202 22.76 -26.84 16.21
N GLU A 203 22.85 -28.12 16.58
CA GLU A 203 24.12 -28.85 16.49
C GLU A 203 24.52 -29.00 15.02
N VAL A 204 25.77 -28.71 14.70
CA VAL A 204 26.33 -28.87 13.35
C VAL A 204 27.52 -29.83 13.43
N ASP A 205 27.66 -30.67 12.44
CA ASP A 205 28.68 -31.72 12.38
C ASP A 205 30.00 -31.28 11.73
N GLY A 206 30.13 -29.99 11.43
CA GLY A 206 31.30 -29.42 10.78
C GLY A 206 31.34 -27.89 10.79
N ASP A 207 32.27 -27.34 10.05
CA ASP A 207 32.43 -25.89 9.90
C ASP A 207 31.26 -25.30 9.11
N VAL A 208 30.69 -24.22 9.63
CA VAL A 208 29.68 -23.45 8.92
C VAL A 208 30.38 -22.39 8.08
N ARG A 209 30.16 -22.45 6.75
CA ARG A 209 30.66 -21.46 5.80
C ARG A 209 29.49 -20.77 5.13
N VAL A 210 29.54 -19.44 5.13
CA VAL A 210 28.59 -18.60 4.40
C VAL A 210 29.35 -17.84 3.32
N GLU A 211 28.85 -17.91 2.11
CA GLU A 211 29.33 -17.12 0.98
C GLU A 211 28.25 -16.12 0.58
N ASP A 212 28.64 -14.86 0.45
CA ASP A 212 27.74 -13.80 0.04
C ASP A 212 28.39 -12.96 -1.04
N GLU A 213 27.67 -12.72 -2.12
CA GLU A 213 28.15 -11.98 -3.29
C GLU A 213 27.40 -10.66 -3.40
N VAL A 214 28.15 -9.57 -3.47
CA VAL A 214 27.59 -8.23 -3.71
C VAL A 214 27.26 -8.07 -5.18
N GLN A 215 25.99 -7.84 -5.50
CA GLN A 215 25.49 -7.75 -6.87
C GLN A 215 24.90 -6.37 -7.19
N GLY A 216 24.52 -6.16 -8.46
CA GLY A 216 23.70 -5.01 -8.87
C GLY A 216 24.41 -3.66 -8.80
N GLY A 217 25.75 -3.61 -8.90
CA GLY A 217 26.51 -2.36 -8.86
C GLY A 217 26.77 -1.82 -7.46
N HIS A 218 26.35 -2.54 -6.42
CA HIS A 218 26.71 -2.21 -5.04
C HIS A 218 28.20 -2.48 -4.79
N LYS A 219 28.75 -1.72 -3.84
CA LYS A 219 30.13 -1.91 -3.38
C LYS A 219 30.13 -2.24 -1.90
N LEU A 220 31.00 -3.15 -1.51
CA LEU A 220 31.18 -3.52 -0.12
C LEU A 220 31.97 -2.42 0.61
N VAL A 221 31.47 -2.00 1.79
CA VAL A 221 32.20 -1.12 2.71
C VAL A 221 33.00 -2.04 3.64
N THR A 222 34.26 -2.26 3.31
CA THR A 222 35.09 -3.32 3.90
C THR A 222 35.43 -3.15 5.39
N ASP A 223 35.34 -1.95 5.91
CA ASP A 223 35.60 -1.60 7.31
C ASP A 223 34.34 -1.55 8.20
N SER A 224 33.18 -1.86 7.62
CA SER A 224 31.87 -1.81 8.31
C SER A 224 31.44 -3.14 8.92
N PHE A 225 32.23 -4.19 8.82
CA PHE A 225 31.85 -5.51 9.35
C PHE A 225 31.82 -5.56 10.86
N SER A 226 30.70 -6.05 11.40
CA SER A 226 30.57 -6.41 12.81
C SER A 226 30.05 -7.84 12.92
N ILE A 227 30.74 -8.69 13.66
CA ILE A 227 30.32 -10.07 13.87
C ILE A 227 30.13 -10.29 15.36
N THR A 228 28.92 -10.71 15.74
CA THR A 228 28.59 -11.08 17.12
C THR A 228 28.23 -12.56 17.19
N THR A 229 28.66 -13.25 18.22
CA THR A 229 28.27 -14.64 18.49
C THR A 229 27.55 -14.72 19.81
N THR A 230 26.47 -15.50 19.85
CA THR A 230 25.69 -15.77 21.06
C THR A 230 25.90 -17.24 21.41
N GLY A 231 26.79 -17.56 22.30
CA GLY A 231 27.02 -18.96 22.72
C GLY A 231 28.22 -19.14 23.61
N ALA A 232 28.31 -20.30 24.30
CA ALA A 232 29.34 -20.59 25.29
C ALA A 232 30.75 -20.79 24.71
N LYS A 233 30.88 -20.96 23.39
CA LYS A 233 32.16 -21.09 22.70
C LYS A 233 32.09 -20.30 21.40
N PRO A 234 32.56 -19.07 21.35
CA PRO A 234 32.75 -18.38 20.07
C PRO A 234 33.78 -19.18 19.27
N GLY A 235 33.34 -19.72 18.13
CA GLY A 235 34.23 -20.34 17.16
C GLY A 235 35.17 -19.32 16.55
N LEU A 236 36.22 -19.78 15.92
CA LEU A 236 37.11 -18.92 15.12
C LEU A 236 36.34 -18.39 13.92
N LEU A 237 35.99 -17.11 13.94
CA LEU A 237 35.36 -16.44 12.82
C LEU A 237 36.44 -15.91 11.89
N CYS A 238 36.52 -16.46 10.70
CA CYS A 238 37.41 -15.98 9.66
C CYS A 238 36.58 -15.53 8.48
N TRP A 239 36.70 -14.27 8.09
CA TRP A 239 36.12 -13.77 6.85
C TRP A 239 37.21 -13.48 5.84
N ARG A 240 36.90 -13.71 4.59
CA ARG A 240 37.77 -13.35 3.46
C ARG A 240 36.95 -12.51 2.49
N TYR A 241 37.53 -11.43 2.08
CA TYR A 241 37.08 -10.64 0.96
C TYR A 241 37.92 -11.03 -0.27
N SER A 242 37.28 -11.28 -1.38
CA SER A 242 37.95 -11.44 -2.69
C SER A 242 37.43 -10.33 -3.61
N ASP A 243 38.38 -9.55 -4.14
CA ASP A 243 38.10 -8.55 -5.18
C ASP A 243 37.55 -9.21 -6.45
#